data_81da96d3315dc29fa6463b90af283d75
#
_entry.id   81da96d3315dc29fa6463b90af283d75
#
_cell.length_a   1.000
_cell.length_b   1.000
_cell.length_c   1.000
_cell.angle_alpha   90.00
_cell.angle_beta   90.00
_cell.angle_gamma   90.00
#
_symmetry.space_group_name_H-M   'P 1'
#
loop_
_entity.id
_entity.type
_entity.pdbx_description
1 polymer ?
#
loop_
_entity_poly.entity_id
_entity_poly.type
_entity_poly.pdbx_seq_one_letter_code
_entity_poly.pdbx_strand_id
1 'polypeptide(L)'
;YSIFDRGIIGSPNSFLLQALSFAISNNLEIKVKSKKDSTGFKKVKIFETLNFNTNYNFAAPQYKWSIFSFNGQTTLFDKLNLNTSLTLEPYQIIFAPDSDIGIRTENFGHFSVQGFNAQFSYPLSNETFSGKEKKDLSKKYSKKGEIRNEEYYFDDDGYARFTQPWTLNINAQYSYNRSLTRFGNKMASLGLDGTLKLTPFWSLSGNLYYDLVT
;
A
#
# COMPACT_ATOMS: atom_id res chain seq x y z
N TYR A 1 8.26 -35.06 24.65
CA TYR A 1 8.95 -35.16 23.37
C TYR A 1 7.97 -35.70 22.34
N SER A 2 7.74 -34.94 21.25
CA SER A 2 6.98 -35.42 20.11
C SER A 2 7.93 -36.18 19.16
N ILE A 3 7.47 -37.32 18.63
CA ILE A 3 8.21 -38.07 17.62
C ILE A 3 8.41 -37.26 16.32
N PHE A 4 7.65 -36.16 16.18
CA PHE A 4 7.69 -35.28 15.01
C PHE A 4 8.63 -34.06 15.19
N ASP A 5 9.28 -33.87 16.34
CA ASP A 5 10.15 -32.71 16.62
C ASP A 5 11.28 -32.52 15.61
N ARG A 6 11.70 -33.61 14.95
CA ARG A 6 12.76 -33.61 13.92
C ARG A 6 12.22 -33.85 12.51
N GLY A 7 10.91 -33.84 12.32
CA GLY A 7 10.28 -34.01 11.02
C GLY A 7 10.29 -32.72 10.21
N ILE A 8 10.17 -32.86 8.88
CA ILE A 8 10.10 -31.71 7.93
C ILE A 8 8.93 -30.78 8.24
N ILE A 9 7.86 -31.27 8.83
CA ILE A 9 6.64 -30.52 9.14
C ILE A 9 6.65 -29.98 10.59
N GLY A 10 7.60 -30.38 11.42
CA GLY A 10 7.68 -30.04 12.84
C GLY A 10 6.65 -30.81 13.69
N SER A 11 6.69 -30.58 15.00
CA SER A 11 5.70 -31.14 15.91
C SER A 11 4.35 -30.43 15.81
N PRO A 12 3.23 -31.14 15.95
CA PRO A 12 1.93 -30.53 16.03
C PRO A 12 1.86 -29.59 17.25
N ASN A 13 1.09 -28.51 17.13
CA ASN A 13 0.86 -27.58 18.23
C ASN A 13 0.38 -28.34 19.47
N SER A 14 1.06 -28.10 20.60
CA SER A 14 0.69 -28.67 21.89
C SER A 14 -0.53 -27.99 22.53
N PHE A 15 -1.04 -26.90 21.91
CA PHE A 15 -2.18 -26.15 22.41
C PHE A 15 -3.47 -26.60 21.72
N LEU A 16 -4.52 -26.78 22.51
CA LEU A 16 -5.85 -26.93 21.97
C LEU A 16 -6.27 -25.61 21.34
N LEU A 17 -6.45 -25.59 20.02
CA LEU A 17 -6.93 -24.42 19.28
C LEU A 17 -8.39 -24.66 18.86
N GLN A 18 -9.28 -23.85 19.43
CA GLN A 18 -10.69 -23.76 19.02
C GLN A 18 -10.97 -22.29 18.72
N ALA A 19 -10.74 -21.87 17.49
CA ALA A 19 -10.83 -20.47 17.13
C ALA A 19 -11.95 -20.20 16.12
N LEU A 20 -12.63 -19.08 16.33
CA LEU A 20 -13.55 -18.49 15.38
C LEU A 20 -12.90 -17.24 14.77
N SER A 21 -12.79 -17.21 13.46
CA SER A 21 -12.24 -16.07 12.73
C SER A 21 -13.36 -15.14 12.27
N PHE A 22 -13.20 -13.86 12.53
CA PHE A 22 -14.08 -12.81 12.06
C PHE A 22 -13.35 -12.02 10.98
N ALA A 23 -13.94 -11.97 9.80
CA ALA A 23 -13.45 -11.15 8.69
C ALA A 23 -14.62 -10.36 8.11
N ILE A 24 -14.48 -9.04 8.08
CA ILE A 24 -15.45 -8.13 7.48
C ILE A 24 -14.71 -7.36 6.39
N SER A 25 -15.23 -7.42 5.17
CA SER A 25 -14.72 -6.65 4.03
C SER A 25 -15.82 -5.72 3.54
N ASN A 26 -15.46 -4.46 3.37
CA ASN A 26 -16.38 -3.43 2.91
C ASN A 26 -15.68 -2.46 1.94
N ASN A 27 -16.45 -1.68 1.21
CA ASN A 27 -16.02 -0.52 0.47
C ASN A 27 -16.75 0.72 0.97
N LEU A 28 -16.10 1.86 0.93
CA LEU A 28 -16.69 3.13 1.36
C LEU A 28 -16.75 4.09 0.19
N GLU A 29 -17.96 4.41 -0.25
CA GLU A 29 -18.24 5.35 -1.32
C GLU A 29 -19.05 6.54 -0.80
N ILE A 30 -18.72 7.75 -1.26
CA ILE A 30 -19.53 8.94 -1.03
C ILE A 30 -20.05 9.51 -2.35
N LYS A 31 -21.20 10.14 -2.29
CA LYS A 31 -21.75 10.91 -3.41
C LYS A 31 -21.43 12.39 -3.22
N VAL A 32 -20.70 12.98 -4.16
CA VAL A 32 -20.33 14.39 -4.16
C VAL A 32 -21.10 15.09 -5.27
N LYS A 33 -21.61 16.30 -5.01
CA LYS A 33 -22.25 17.12 -6.04
C LYS A 33 -21.26 17.43 -7.16
N SER A 34 -21.63 17.14 -8.41
CA SER A 34 -20.82 17.40 -9.60
C SER A 34 -21.66 18.09 -10.66
N LYS A 35 -21.21 19.25 -11.14
CA LYS A 35 -21.85 19.96 -12.26
C LYS A 35 -21.57 19.33 -13.63
N LYS A 36 -20.64 18.38 -13.70
CA LYS A 36 -20.22 17.72 -14.96
C LYS A 36 -20.95 16.40 -15.24
N ASP A 37 -21.69 15.90 -14.25
CA ASP A 37 -22.42 14.63 -14.36
C ASP A 37 -23.90 14.88 -14.64
N SER A 38 -24.49 14.08 -15.54
CA SER A 38 -25.90 14.20 -15.91
C SER A 38 -26.86 13.99 -14.74
N THR A 39 -26.41 13.26 -13.71
CA THR A 39 -27.18 13.00 -12.48
C THR A 39 -26.98 14.06 -11.40
N GLY A 40 -26.09 15.05 -11.61
CA GLY A 40 -25.72 16.07 -10.63
C GLY A 40 -24.84 15.56 -9.47
N PHE A 41 -24.50 14.27 -9.43
CA PHE A 41 -23.69 13.64 -8.39
C PHE A 41 -22.64 12.71 -8.99
N LYS A 42 -21.42 12.78 -8.47
CA LYS A 42 -20.34 11.84 -8.78
C LYS A 42 -20.11 10.95 -7.55
N LYS A 43 -20.03 9.63 -7.76
CA LYS A 43 -19.57 8.69 -6.73
C LYS A 43 -18.06 8.77 -6.63
N VAL A 44 -17.56 8.96 -5.42
CA VAL A 44 -16.13 8.94 -5.11
C VAL A 44 -15.89 7.83 -4.09
N LYS A 45 -15.03 6.90 -4.43
CA LYS A 45 -14.58 5.84 -3.51
C LYS A 45 -13.59 6.45 -2.54
N ILE A 46 -13.88 6.39 -1.24
CA ILE A 46 -12.95 6.77 -0.18
C ILE A 46 -12.03 5.61 0.13
N PHE A 47 -12.61 4.39 0.24
CA PHE A 47 -11.88 3.15 0.31
C PHE A 47 -12.45 2.16 -0.69
N GLU A 48 -11.58 1.63 -1.54
CA GLU A 48 -11.93 0.55 -2.46
C GLU A 48 -12.08 -0.77 -1.70
N THR A 49 -11.21 -0.97 -0.71
CA THR A 49 -11.29 -2.09 0.22
C THR A 49 -10.99 -1.61 1.64
N LEU A 50 -11.82 -2.00 2.57
CA LEU A 50 -11.63 -1.83 4.00
C LEU A 50 -11.91 -3.16 4.67
N ASN A 51 -10.87 -3.79 5.17
CA ASN A 51 -10.93 -5.11 5.77
C ASN A 51 -10.70 -5.01 7.27
N PHE A 52 -11.53 -5.69 8.04
CA PHE A 52 -11.36 -5.93 9.46
C PHE A 52 -11.20 -7.41 9.71
N ASN A 53 -10.21 -7.79 10.50
CA ASN A 53 -9.94 -9.19 10.86
C ASN A 53 -9.60 -9.30 12.35
N THR A 54 -10.15 -10.34 12.97
CA THR A 54 -9.77 -10.77 14.32
C THR A 54 -10.14 -12.22 14.53
N ASN A 55 -9.60 -12.85 15.58
CA ASN A 55 -9.90 -14.22 15.94
C ASN A 55 -10.27 -14.30 17.42
N TYR A 56 -11.18 -15.19 17.74
CA TYR A 56 -11.52 -15.54 19.10
C TYR A 56 -11.22 -17.02 19.36
N ASN A 57 -10.36 -17.31 20.33
CA ASN A 57 -9.99 -18.67 20.72
C ASN A 57 -10.76 -19.08 21.97
N PHE A 58 -11.69 -20.00 21.84
CA PHE A 58 -12.49 -20.53 22.93
C PHE A 58 -11.66 -21.34 23.94
N ALA A 59 -10.65 -22.04 23.44
CA ALA A 59 -9.81 -22.92 24.24
C ALA A 59 -8.70 -22.18 24.98
N ALA A 60 -8.44 -20.93 24.66
CA ALA A 60 -7.43 -20.16 25.36
C ALA A 60 -7.87 -19.86 26.80
N PRO A 61 -7.02 -20.12 27.81
CA PRO A 61 -7.33 -19.82 29.21
C PRO A 61 -7.40 -18.30 29.44
N GLN A 62 -6.57 -17.53 28.73
CA GLN A 62 -6.47 -16.06 28.82
C GLN A 62 -6.36 -15.47 27.44
N TYR A 63 -6.65 -14.19 27.28
CA TYR A 63 -6.48 -13.44 26.02
C TYR A 63 -7.16 -14.10 24.82
N LYS A 64 -8.45 -14.40 24.96
CA LYS A 64 -9.24 -15.12 23.96
C LYS A 64 -9.35 -14.39 22.62
N TRP A 65 -9.37 -13.05 22.64
CA TRP A 65 -9.34 -12.24 21.43
C TRP A 65 -7.91 -12.01 20.94
N SER A 66 -7.70 -12.16 19.66
CA SER A 66 -6.45 -11.75 19.01
C SER A 66 -6.44 -10.24 18.75
N ILE A 67 -5.32 -9.74 18.27
CA ILE A 67 -5.19 -8.36 17.78
C ILE A 67 -6.27 -8.07 16.74
N PHE A 68 -6.84 -6.88 16.78
CA PHE A 68 -7.77 -6.36 15.80
C PHE A 68 -6.99 -5.67 14.68
N SER A 69 -7.16 -6.15 13.45
CA SER A 69 -6.45 -5.67 12.28
C SER A 69 -7.41 -5.00 11.31
N PHE A 70 -7.10 -3.77 10.94
CA PHE A 70 -7.79 -3.00 9.92
C PHE A 70 -6.83 -2.74 8.77
N ASN A 71 -7.25 -3.05 7.55
CA ASN A 71 -6.47 -2.80 6.34
C ASN A 71 -7.33 -2.05 5.34
N GLY A 72 -6.86 -0.92 4.88
CA GLY A 72 -7.55 -0.08 3.92
C GLY A 72 -6.69 0.17 2.68
N GLN A 73 -7.32 0.13 1.52
CA GLN A 73 -6.70 0.48 0.25
C GLN A 73 -7.63 1.39 -0.53
N THR A 74 -7.06 2.42 -1.13
CA THR A 74 -7.78 3.32 -2.02
C THR A 74 -6.87 3.95 -3.05
N THR A 75 -7.46 4.32 -4.19
CA THR A 75 -6.82 5.12 -5.22
C THR A 75 -7.51 6.49 -5.29
N LEU A 76 -6.83 7.51 -4.80
CA LEU A 76 -7.33 8.87 -4.83
C LEU A 76 -6.93 9.57 -6.13
N PHE A 77 -7.83 10.36 -6.70
CA PHE A 77 -7.60 11.14 -7.91
C PHE A 77 -7.10 10.31 -9.11
N ASP A 78 -7.53 9.04 -9.17
CA ASP A 78 -7.19 8.06 -10.21
C ASP A 78 -5.69 7.70 -10.32
N LYS A 79 -4.84 8.18 -9.39
CA LYS A 79 -3.38 7.99 -9.46
C LYS A 79 -2.69 7.80 -8.12
N LEU A 80 -3.18 8.45 -7.07
CA LEU A 80 -2.56 8.35 -5.75
C LEU A 80 -3.04 7.09 -5.03
N ASN A 81 -2.20 6.08 -4.97
CA ASN A 81 -2.48 4.86 -4.22
C ASN A 81 -2.15 5.09 -2.74
N LEU A 82 -3.10 4.75 -1.89
CA LEU A 82 -2.97 4.79 -0.44
C LEU A 82 -3.28 3.40 0.13
N ASN A 83 -2.31 2.83 0.81
CA ASN A 83 -2.48 1.61 1.60
C ASN A 83 -2.29 1.95 3.08
N THR A 84 -3.22 1.53 3.91
CA THR A 84 -3.16 1.75 5.36
C THR A 84 -3.38 0.47 6.11
N SER A 85 -2.69 0.29 7.21
CA SER A 85 -2.96 -0.78 8.16
C SER A 85 -2.92 -0.24 9.58
N LEU A 86 -3.84 -0.72 10.41
CA LEU A 86 -3.94 -0.39 11.83
C LEU A 86 -4.12 -1.68 12.60
N THR A 87 -3.31 -1.87 13.62
CA THR A 87 -3.44 -3.00 14.56
C THR A 87 -3.69 -2.49 15.96
N LEU A 88 -4.71 -3.05 16.61
CA LEU A 88 -5.14 -2.68 17.94
C LEU A 88 -5.04 -3.88 18.87
N GLU A 89 -4.40 -3.69 20.02
CA GLU A 89 -4.45 -4.63 21.13
C GLU A 89 -5.74 -4.41 21.92
N PRO A 90 -6.61 -5.43 22.04
CA PRO A 90 -7.89 -5.28 22.71
C PRO A 90 -7.80 -5.32 24.25
N TYR A 91 -6.66 -5.72 24.79
CA TYR A 91 -6.45 -5.84 26.23
C TYR A 91 -5.63 -4.69 26.77
N GLN A 92 -5.90 -4.32 28.01
CA GLN A 92 -5.14 -3.29 28.70
C GLN A 92 -3.68 -3.71 28.88
N ILE A 93 -2.76 -2.79 28.59
CA ILE A 93 -1.34 -2.94 28.85
C ILE A 93 -0.98 -2.04 30.04
N ILE A 94 -0.40 -2.62 31.09
CA ILE A 94 0.08 -1.91 32.27
C ILE A 94 1.61 -1.89 32.23
N PHE A 95 2.19 -0.75 32.57
CA PHE A 95 3.62 -0.55 32.68
C PHE A 95 4.02 -0.38 34.14
N ALA A 96 5.00 -1.15 34.59
CA ALA A 96 5.63 -0.89 35.85
C ALA A 96 6.38 0.45 35.85
N PRO A 97 6.57 1.12 37.01
CA PRO A 97 7.27 2.42 37.07
C PRO A 97 8.66 2.39 36.44
N ASP A 98 9.38 1.30 36.62
CA ASP A 98 10.78 1.13 36.20
C ASP A 98 10.95 0.26 34.95
N SER A 99 9.87 -0.01 34.22
CA SER A 99 9.90 -0.87 33.04
C SER A 99 9.23 -0.23 31.85
N ASP A 100 9.92 -0.27 30.72
CA ASP A 100 9.34 0.12 29.43
C ASP A 100 8.62 -1.04 28.74
N ILE A 101 8.69 -2.23 29.30
CA ILE A 101 7.97 -3.40 28.81
C ILE A 101 6.64 -3.48 29.56
N GLY A 102 5.55 -3.46 28.80
CA GLY A 102 4.20 -3.58 29.32
C GLY A 102 3.78 -5.03 29.52
N ILE A 103 2.93 -5.23 30.50
CA ILE A 103 2.29 -6.51 30.76
C ILE A 103 0.84 -6.41 30.32
N ARG A 104 0.42 -7.35 29.46
CA ARG A 104 -0.98 -7.48 29.05
C ARG A 104 -1.79 -7.97 30.24
N THR A 105 -2.94 -7.34 30.46
CA THR A 105 -3.92 -7.77 31.49
C THR A 105 -5.11 -8.44 30.84
N GLU A 106 -5.96 -9.07 31.62
CA GLU A 106 -7.19 -9.70 31.14
C GLU A 106 -8.33 -8.70 30.90
N ASN A 107 -8.13 -7.41 31.19
CA ASN A 107 -9.13 -6.38 31.01
C ASN A 107 -9.34 -6.10 29.50
N PHE A 108 -10.42 -6.65 28.96
CA PHE A 108 -10.83 -6.43 27.59
C PHE A 108 -11.53 -5.08 27.40
N GLY A 109 -11.40 -4.51 26.20
CA GLY A 109 -12.07 -3.26 25.82
C GLY A 109 -11.19 -2.00 25.94
N HIS A 110 -9.95 -2.14 26.39
CA HIS A 110 -8.96 -1.06 26.44
C HIS A 110 -8.07 -1.07 25.18
N PHE A 111 -8.63 -0.66 24.07
CA PHE A 111 -7.93 -0.71 22.80
C PHE A 111 -6.71 0.22 22.79
N SER A 112 -5.54 -0.34 22.51
CA SER A 112 -4.31 0.41 22.31
C SER A 112 -3.72 0.16 20.93
N VAL A 113 -3.23 1.23 20.28
CA VAL A 113 -2.57 1.12 18.99
C VAL A 113 -1.24 0.41 19.16
N GLN A 114 -1.09 -0.73 18.50
CA GLN A 114 0.15 -1.52 18.46
C GLN A 114 0.94 -1.25 17.18
N GLY A 115 0.26 -1.01 16.09
CA GLY A 115 0.89 -0.69 14.82
C GLY A 115 -0.01 0.16 13.95
N PHE A 116 0.61 1.07 13.24
CA PHE A 116 0.00 1.85 12.18
C PHE A 116 0.98 1.96 11.03
N ASN A 117 0.51 1.70 9.83
CA ASN A 117 1.28 1.89 8.61
C ASN A 117 0.42 2.66 7.61
N ALA A 118 1.01 3.67 6.97
CA ALA A 118 0.41 4.38 5.85
C ALA A 118 1.45 4.51 4.75
N GLN A 119 1.12 4.00 3.58
CA GLN A 119 1.97 4.03 2.40
C GLN A 119 1.25 4.74 1.27
N PHE A 120 1.88 5.76 0.73
CA PHE A 120 1.43 6.53 -0.42
C PHE A 120 2.33 6.22 -1.60
N SER A 121 1.74 6.06 -2.78
CA SER A 121 2.49 5.90 -4.03
C SER A 121 1.82 6.71 -5.13
N TYR A 122 2.58 7.57 -5.79
CA TYR A 122 2.10 8.42 -6.88
C TYR A 122 2.97 8.25 -8.11
N PRO A 123 2.46 7.56 -9.14
CA PRO A 123 3.17 7.41 -10.41
C PRO A 123 3.03 8.66 -11.29
N LEU A 124 4.15 9.18 -11.74
CA LEU A 124 4.27 10.23 -12.73
C LEU A 124 4.88 9.68 -14.02
N SER A 125 4.43 10.14 -15.15
CA SER A 125 4.97 9.76 -16.45
C SER A 125 4.74 10.89 -17.47
N ASN A 126 5.32 10.76 -18.64
CA ASN A 126 5.02 11.66 -19.76
C ASN A 126 3.51 11.86 -19.97
N GLU A 127 2.73 10.78 -19.77
CA GLU A 127 1.28 10.81 -19.98
C GLU A 127 0.55 11.63 -18.91
N THR A 128 1.18 11.82 -17.74
CA THR A 128 0.62 12.63 -16.66
C THR A 128 0.52 14.11 -17.06
N PHE A 129 1.46 14.59 -17.86
CA PHE A 129 1.57 16.00 -18.25
C PHE A 129 1.20 16.27 -19.71
N SER A 130 1.31 15.26 -20.59
CA SER A 130 0.85 15.41 -21.97
C SER A 130 -0.66 15.26 -22.02
N GLY A 131 -1.35 16.39 -21.98
CA GLY A 131 -2.78 16.43 -22.33
C GLY A 131 -3.02 15.76 -23.71
N LYS A 132 -4.28 15.58 -24.07
CA LYS A 132 -4.84 14.82 -25.19
C LYS A 132 -4.17 14.95 -26.59
N GLU A 133 -3.05 15.67 -26.72
CA GLU A 133 -2.37 15.93 -28.00
C GLU A 133 -1.62 14.73 -28.60
N LYS A 134 -1.36 13.65 -27.82
CA LYS A 134 -0.62 12.48 -28.34
C LYS A 134 -1.31 11.71 -29.48
N LYS A 135 -2.61 11.87 -29.68
CA LYS A 135 -3.33 11.13 -30.73
C LYS A 135 -3.07 11.64 -32.16
N ASP A 136 -2.63 12.87 -32.31
CA ASP A 136 -2.52 13.49 -33.66
C ASP A 136 -1.12 13.45 -34.26
N LEU A 137 -0.06 13.51 -33.45
CA LEU A 137 1.31 13.46 -33.97
C LEU A 137 1.65 12.11 -34.64
N SER A 138 1.14 11.00 -34.10
CA SER A 138 1.36 9.68 -34.69
C SER A 138 0.67 9.51 -36.07
N LYS A 139 -0.44 10.22 -36.30
CA LYS A 139 -1.17 10.19 -37.58
C LYS A 139 -0.55 11.10 -38.63
N LYS A 140 0.14 12.17 -38.23
CA LYS A 140 0.68 13.19 -39.12
C LYS A 140 1.91 12.70 -39.92
N TYR A 141 2.66 11.73 -39.39
CA TYR A 141 3.91 11.24 -39.97
C TYR A 141 3.83 9.81 -40.55
N SER A 142 2.61 9.29 -40.81
CA SER A 142 2.41 7.97 -41.41
C SER A 142 2.48 8.04 -42.91
N LYS A 143 3.59 7.71 -43.50
CA LYS A 143 3.62 7.25 -44.89
C LYS A 143 2.93 5.89 -44.98
N LYS A 144 1.99 5.77 -45.93
CA LYS A 144 1.18 4.60 -46.19
C LYS A 144 2.09 3.40 -46.54
N GLY A 145 2.19 2.41 -45.63
CA GLY A 145 2.86 1.13 -45.90
C GLY A 145 4.01 0.72 -44.97
N GLU A 146 4.43 1.52 -44.01
CA GLU A 146 5.51 1.13 -43.09
C GLU A 146 4.97 0.50 -41.81
N ILE A 147 5.58 -0.64 -41.41
CA ILE A 147 5.36 -1.28 -40.11
C ILE A 147 5.93 -0.37 -39.03
N ARG A 148 5.06 0.21 -38.22
CA ARG A 148 5.47 1.07 -37.13
C ARG A 148 5.81 0.27 -35.89
N ASN A 149 7.04 0.41 -35.46
CA ASN A 149 7.33 0.32 -34.03
C ASN A 149 6.90 1.65 -33.40
N GLU A 150 6.02 1.63 -32.40
CA GLU A 150 5.51 2.83 -31.71
C GLU A 150 6.60 3.61 -30.95
N GLU A 151 7.82 3.09 -30.90
CA GLU A 151 8.93 3.63 -30.13
C GLU A 151 9.81 4.63 -30.88
N TYR A 152 9.85 4.60 -32.23
CA TYR A 152 10.64 5.54 -33.01
C TYR A 152 10.01 5.85 -34.37
N TYR A 153 10.27 7.03 -34.91
CA TYR A 153 9.84 7.46 -36.24
C TYR A 153 10.96 8.27 -36.89
N PHE A 154 10.95 8.31 -38.24
CA PHE A 154 11.88 9.13 -38.98
C PHE A 154 11.20 10.46 -39.32
N ASP A 155 11.93 11.57 -39.19
CA ASP A 155 11.47 12.88 -39.65
C ASP A 155 11.66 13.02 -41.16
N ASP A 156 11.22 14.16 -41.70
CA ASP A 156 11.28 14.43 -43.12
C ASP A 156 12.73 14.51 -43.65
N ASP A 157 13.71 14.74 -42.80
CA ASP A 157 15.14 14.78 -43.07
C ASP A 157 15.81 13.40 -42.94
N GLY A 158 15.04 12.36 -42.61
CA GLY A 158 15.51 10.98 -42.46
C GLY A 158 16.19 10.66 -41.14
N TYR A 159 16.14 11.54 -40.15
CA TYR A 159 16.68 11.26 -38.82
C TYR A 159 15.69 10.48 -37.99
N ALA A 160 16.21 9.44 -37.33
CA ALA A 160 15.41 8.66 -36.37
C ALA A 160 15.10 9.50 -35.11
N ARG A 161 13.82 9.76 -34.90
CA ARG A 161 13.32 10.36 -33.67
C ARG A 161 12.62 9.30 -32.87
N PHE A 162 12.87 9.27 -31.57
CA PHE A 162 12.22 8.36 -30.64
C PHE A 162 11.67 9.14 -29.46
N THR A 163 10.58 8.65 -28.93
CA THR A 163 10.04 9.18 -27.69
C THR A 163 10.98 8.79 -26.57
N GLN A 164 11.24 9.73 -25.67
CA GLN A 164 11.99 9.48 -24.43
C GLN A 164 11.00 9.35 -23.27
N PRO A 165 10.32 8.22 -23.12
CA PRO A 165 9.38 8.03 -22.05
C PRO A 165 10.14 7.96 -20.73
N TRP A 166 9.61 8.65 -19.74
CA TRP A 166 10.11 8.58 -18.38
C TRP A 166 8.97 8.22 -17.44
N THR A 167 9.33 7.57 -16.35
CA THR A 167 8.44 7.29 -15.23
C THR A 167 9.14 7.72 -13.94
N LEU A 168 8.39 8.31 -13.04
CA LEU A 168 8.83 8.68 -11.71
C LEU A 168 7.76 8.24 -10.71
N ASN A 169 8.10 7.35 -9.80
CA ASN A 169 7.24 6.97 -8.69
C ASN A 169 7.69 7.71 -7.44
N ILE A 170 6.77 8.43 -6.84
CA ILE A 170 6.96 9.07 -5.54
C ILE A 170 6.30 8.17 -4.50
N ASN A 171 7.08 7.65 -3.58
CA ASN A 171 6.63 6.77 -2.51
C ASN A 171 6.87 7.47 -1.17
N ALA A 172 5.86 7.52 -0.33
CA ALA A 172 6.00 7.98 1.04
C ALA A 172 5.43 6.92 1.97
N GLN A 173 6.16 6.63 3.02
CA GLN A 173 5.75 5.64 4.01
C GLN A 173 5.89 6.23 5.41
N TYR A 174 4.88 6.00 6.22
CA TYR A 174 4.92 6.22 7.65
C TYR A 174 4.56 4.93 8.36
N SER A 175 5.36 4.52 9.34
CA SER A 175 5.06 3.38 10.18
C SER A 175 5.27 3.73 11.65
N TYR A 176 4.37 3.22 12.47
CA TYR A 176 4.44 3.24 13.91
C TYR A 176 4.27 1.81 14.41
N ASN A 177 5.20 1.35 15.24
CA ASN A 177 5.12 0.04 15.86
C ASN A 177 5.50 0.17 17.34
N ARG A 178 4.60 -0.26 18.21
CA ARG A 178 4.78 -0.17 19.64
C ARG A 178 5.07 -1.52 20.29
N SER A 179 4.47 -2.60 19.77
CA SER A 179 4.47 -3.89 20.48
C SER A 179 4.01 -3.72 21.96
N LEU A 180 4.61 -4.39 22.90
CA LEU A 180 4.32 -4.25 24.34
C LEU A 180 5.24 -3.22 25.03
N THR A 181 5.81 -2.27 24.28
CA THR A 181 6.69 -1.25 24.85
C THR A 181 5.93 0.03 25.20
N ARG A 182 6.46 0.82 26.14
CA ARG A 182 5.90 2.12 26.52
C ARG A 182 5.97 3.11 25.37
N PHE A 183 7.07 3.09 24.63
CA PHE A 183 7.32 3.96 23.49
C PHE A 183 7.31 3.13 22.22
N GLY A 184 6.65 3.64 21.20
CA GLY A 184 6.64 3.01 19.87
C GLY A 184 7.75 3.56 18.98
N ASN A 185 8.27 2.72 18.12
CA ASN A 185 9.17 3.13 17.06
C ASN A 185 8.37 3.80 15.95
N LYS A 186 8.85 4.94 15.48
CA LYS A 186 8.29 5.68 14.36
C LYS A 186 9.31 5.68 13.23
N MET A 187 8.86 5.43 12.03
CA MET A 187 9.66 5.55 10.82
C MET A 187 8.85 6.33 9.79
N ALA A 188 9.48 7.29 9.18
CA ALA A 188 8.89 8.00 8.05
C ALA A 188 9.95 8.12 6.96
N SER A 189 9.60 7.75 5.75
CA SER A 189 10.53 7.75 4.63
C SER A 189 9.87 8.26 3.36
N LEU A 190 10.67 8.85 2.51
CA LEU A 190 10.33 9.29 1.17
C LEU A 190 11.24 8.60 0.16
N GLY A 191 10.64 7.94 -0.82
CA GLY A 191 11.33 7.30 -1.93
C GLY A 191 10.96 7.95 -3.26
N LEU A 192 11.93 8.05 -4.15
CA LEU A 192 11.77 8.45 -5.54
C LEU A 192 12.41 7.40 -6.43
N ASP A 193 11.62 6.76 -7.27
CA ASP A 193 12.10 5.76 -8.22
C ASP A 193 11.84 6.26 -9.64
N GLY A 194 12.90 6.49 -10.39
CA GLY A 194 12.83 7.05 -11.74
C GLY A 194 13.42 6.13 -12.79
N THR A 195 12.79 6.11 -13.96
CA THR A 195 13.33 5.47 -15.15
C THR A 195 13.16 6.40 -16.35
N LEU A 196 14.24 6.60 -17.09
CA LEU A 196 14.27 7.36 -18.34
C LEU A 196 14.76 6.46 -19.47
N LYS A 197 13.97 6.29 -20.52
CA LYS A 197 14.42 5.64 -21.76
C LYS A 197 15.15 6.67 -22.61
N LEU A 198 16.45 6.50 -22.76
CA LEU A 198 17.29 7.37 -23.60
C LEU A 198 17.14 7.00 -25.07
N THR A 199 17.08 5.70 -25.36
CA THR A 199 16.87 5.13 -26.70
C THR A 199 16.00 3.87 -26.56
N PRO A 200 15.54 3.25 -27.65
CA PRO A 200 14.84 1.96 -27.57
C PRO A 200 15.63 0.86 -26.87
N PHE A 201 16.98 0.97 -26.84
CA PHE A 201 17.89 -0.05 -26.28
C PHE A 201 18.54 0.35 -24.97
N TRP A 202 18.47 1.63 -24.58
CA TRP A 202 19.15 2.17 -23.40
C TRP A 202 18.15 2.83 -22.47
N SER A 203 18.16 2.39 -21.23
CA SER A 203 17.40 3.01 -20.15
C SER A 203 18.32 3.38 -18.98
N LEU A 204 18.04 4.52 -18.38
CA LEU A 204 18.66 4.97 -17.14
C LEU A 204 17.62 4.84 -16.02
N SER A 205 17.97 4.15 -14.94
CA SER A 205 17.15 4.01 -13.75
C SER A 205 17.89 4.55 -12.55
N GLY A 206 17.19 5.20 -11.65
CA GLY A 206 17.74 5.71 -10.39
C GLY A 206 16.69 5.64 -9.31
N ASN A 207 17.14 5.45 -8.07
CA ASN A 207 16.33 5.52 -6.87
C ASN A 207 16.99 6.44 -5.85
N LEU A 208 16.18 7.19 -5.15
CA LEU A 208 16.55 8.02 -4.02
C LEU A 208 15.66 7.63 -2.85
N TYR A 209 16.27 7.45 -1.70
CA TYR A 209 15.56 7.14 -0.46
C TYR A 209 16.03 8.10 0.64
N TYR A 210 15.09 8.67 1.36
CA TYR A 210 15.36 9.60 2.45
C TYR A 210 14.52 9.25 3.68
N ASP A 211 15.19 9.05 4.81
CA ASP A 211 14.55 8.89 6.11
C ASP A 211 14.24 10.24 6.74
N LEU A 212 12.98 10.45 7.12
CA LEU A 212 12.48 11.69 7.72
C LEU A 212 12.56 11.67 9.25
N VAL A 213 12.66 10.49 9.86
CA VAL A 213 12.74 10.29 11.32
C VAL A 213 13.95 9.44 11.63
N THR A 214 14.93 10.05 12.24
CA THR A 214 16.10 9.41 12.84
C THR A 214 15.89 9.18 14.32
#